data_82f0da63449ebec903a47708eeb76f1e
#
_entry.id   82f0da63449ebec903a47708eeb76f1e
#
_cell.length_a   1.000
_cell.length_b   1.000
_cell.length_c   1.000
_cell.angle_alpha   90.00
_cell.angle_beta   90.00
_cell.angle_gamma   90.00
#
_symmetry.space_group_name_H-M   'P 1'
#
loop_
_entity.id
_entity.type
_entity.pdbx_description
1 polymer ?
#
loop_
_entity_poly.entity_id
_entity_poly.type
_entity_poly.pdbx_seq_one_letter_code
_entity_poly.pdbx_strand_id
1 'polypeptide(L)'
;MQLLISFIELPASISPIVAGVIYLFLYGGQGLLGPAFQSMGIQIMFTPLAIVLVSLFVTAPYAARELIPLMSQQGTDDEEAALSLGANGFQMFWHVTLPNIRWALVYGAVLTNARVMGEFGAVSVVSGSIRGQTNTLPLQINQLFNDFNVTGAFAAASTLTLIAVVTIIIKSALESRRHG
;
A
#
# COMPACT_ATOMS: atom_id res chain seq x y z
N MET A 1 -6.30 -0.17 -22.32
CA MET A 1 -6.45 -0.99 -21.11
C MET A 1 -5.14 -1.68 -20.72
N GLN A 2 -4.52 -2.48 -21.60
CA GLN A 2 -3.26 -3.20 -21.31
C GLN A 2 -2.10 -2.29 -20.89
N LEU A 3 -1.89 -1.15 -21.56
CA LEU A 3 -0.84 -0.18 -21.20
C LEU A 3 -1.01 0.39 -19.79
N LEU A 4 -2.24 0.66 -19.37
CA LEU A 4 -2.54 1.16 -18.02
C LEU A 4 -2.22 0.10 -16.95
N ILE A 5 -2.60 -1.16 -17.20
CA ILE A 5 -2.29 -2.29 -16.33
C ILE A 5 -0.77 -2.48 -16.22
N SER A 6 -0.05 -2.46 -17.37
CA SER A 6 1.41 -2.56 -17.37
C SER A 6 2.08 -1.42 -16.59
N PHE A 7 1.53 -0.21 -16.65
CA PHE A 7 2.04 0.93 -15.88
C PHE A 7 1.81 0.77 -14.36
N ILE A 8 0.64 0.25 -13.98
CA ILE A 8 0.33 -0.05 -12.56
C ILE A 8 1.22 -1.19 -12.05
N GLU A 9 1.57 -2.16 -12.90
CA GLU A 9 2.41 -3.30 -12.53
C GLU A 9 3.92 -2.98 -12.50
N LEU A 10 4.35 -1.86 -13.06
CA LEU A 10 5.75 -1.46 -13.13
C LEU A 10 6.44 -1.48 -11.74
N PRO A 11 5.83 -0.96 -10.64
CA PRO A 11 6.44 -1.04 -9.31
C PRO A 11 6.69 -2.47 -8.83
N ALA A 12 5.89 -3.45 -9.24
CA ALA A 12 6.08 -4.85 -8.85
C ALA A 12 7.32 -5.49 -9.47
N SER A 13 7.80 -4.94 -10.60
CA SER A 13 9.03 -5.42 -11.28
C SER A 13 10.30 -4.85 -10.64
N ILE A 14 10.18 -3.82 -9.81
CA ILE A 14 11.29 -3.11 -9.19
C ILE A 14 11.48 -3.64 -7.76
N SER A 15 12.73 -3.88 -7.36
CA SER A 15 13.01 -4.22 -5.96
C SER A 15 12.53 -3.08 -5.04
N PRO A 16 11.87 -3.38 -3.89
CA PRO A 16 11.44 -2.36 -2.95
C PRO A 16 12.55 -1.40 -2.50
N ILE A 17 13.77 -1.90 -2.30
CA ILE A 17 14.92 -1.07 -1.96
C ILE A 17 15.20 -0.06 -3.08
N VAL A 18 15.19 -0.50 -4.33
CA VAL A 18 15.39 0.38 -5.49
C VAL A 18 14.28 1.43 -5.59
N ALA A 19 13.03 1.06 -5.32
CA ALA A 19 11.94 2.03 -5.21
C ALA A 19 12.23 3.10 -4.14
N GLY A 20 12.69 2.69 -2.95
CA GLY A 20 13.11 3.62 -1.91
C GLY A 20 14.21 4.58 -2.35
N VAL A 21 15.22 4.07 -3.07
CA VAL A 21 16.32 4.88 -3.63
C VAL A 21 15.79 5.87 -4.68
N ILE A 22 14.88 5.46 -5.55
CA ILE A 22 14.24 6.36 -6.52
C ILE A 22 13.51 7.51 -5.80
N TYR A 23 12.77 7.21 -4.73
CA TYR A 23 12.11 8.22 -3.91
C TYR A 23 13.12 9.18 -3.26
N LEU A 24 14.26 8.67 -2.80
CA LEU A 24 15.34 9.50 -2.24
C LEU A 24 15.90 10.46 -3.30
N PHE A 25 16.11 10.01 -4.53
CA PHE A 25 16.57 10.85 -5.63
C PHE A 25 15.52 11.85 -6.11
N LEU A 26 14.23 11.52 -6.01
CA LEU A 26 13.15 12.42 -6.39
C LEU A 26 12.90 13.50 -5.33
N TYR A 27 12.75 13.10 -4.06
CA TYR A 27 12.25 13.94 -2.98
C TYR A 27 13.28 14.30 -1.91
N GLY A 28 14.51 13.76 -2.00
CA GLY A 28 15.62 14.14 -1.12
C GLY A 28 16.01 15.60 -1.28
N GLY A 29 16.68 16.16 -0.28
CA GLY A 29 17.04 17.59 -0.27
C GLY A 29 17.87 18.06 -1.48
N GLN A 30 18.64 17.17 -2.10
CA GLN A 30 19.40 17.41 -3.33
C GLN A 30 18.77 16.72 -4.56
N GLY A 31 17.56 16.18 -4.39
CA GLY A 31 16.84 15.48 -5.45
C GLY A 31 16.13 16.42 -6.42
N LEU A 32 15.50 15.84 -7.45
CA LEU A 32 14.86 16.61 -8.53
C LEU A 32 13.71 17.50 -8.02
N LEU A 33 12.88 17.02 -7.10
CA LEU A 33 11.71 17.72 -6.57
C LEU A 33 11.93 18.24 -5.15
N GLY A 34 12.95 17.73 -4.43
CA GLY A 34 13.22 18.07 -3.05
C GLY A 34 13.36 19.57 -2.79
N PRO A 35 14.17 20.33 -3.55
CA PRO A 35 14.31 21.76 -3.36
C PRO A 35 13.01 22.54 -3.54
N ALA A 36 12.14 22.12 -4.47
CA ALA A 36 10.83 22.74 -4.69
C ALA A 36 9.90 22.55 -3.48
N PHE A 37 9.84 21.34 -2.92
CA PHE A 37 9.05 21.07 -1.72
C PHE A 37 9.60 21.77 -0.48
N GLN A 38 10.92 21.81 -0.33
CA GLN A 38 11.58 22.54 0.77
C GLN A 38 11.32 24.04 0.71
N SER A 39 11.28 24.66 -0.46
CA SER A 39 10.92 26.08 -0.61
C SER A 39 9.48 26.36 -0.19
N MET A 40 8.60 25.34 -0.24
CA MET A 40 7.21 25.41 0.26
C MET A 40 7.11 25.02 1.74
N GLY A 41 8.22 24.79 2.43
CA GLY A 41 8.24 24.36 3.84
C GLY A 41 7.83 22.89 4.07
N ILE A 42 7.78 22.07 3.01
CA ILE A 42 7.37 20.67 3.09
C ILE A 42 8.61 19.78 3.00
N GLN A 43 8.90 19.06 4.07
CA GLN A 43 9.89 18.00 4.08
C GLN A 43 9.19 16.65 3.86
N ILE A 44 9.53 15.95 2.78
CA ILE A 44 8.95 14.64 2.47
C ILE A 44 9.82 13.53 3.06
N MET A 45 11.12 13.51 2.75
CA MET A 45 12.01 12.43 3.19
C MET A 45 12.24 12.42 4.69
N PHE A 46 12.38 11.19 5.22
CA PHE A 46 12.59 10.93 6.66
C PHE A 46 11.40 11.36 7.54
N THR A 47 10.20 11.39 6.95
CA THR A 47 8.94 11.66 7.64
C THR A 47 7.97 10.49 7.46
N PRO A 48 6.90 10.40 8.27
CA PRO A 48 5.83 9.41 8.05
C PRO A 48 5.20 9.50 6.66
N LEU A 49 5.20 10.70 6.06
CA LEU A 49 4.70 10.90 4.69
C LEU A 49 5.50 10.11 3.66
N ALA A 50 6.84 10.09 3.77
CA ALA A 50 7.68 9.29 2.86
C ALA A 50 7.36 7.79 2.96
N ILE A 51 7.16 7.30 4.19
CA ILE A 51 6.78 5.89 4.43
C ILE A 51 5.45 5.56 3.75
N VAL A 52 4.45 6.41 3.92
CA VAL A 52 3.12 6.22 3.30
C VAL A 52 3.24 6.24 1.78
N LEU A 53 3.91 7.21 1.19
CA LEU A 53 4.04 7.35 -0.26
C LEU A 53 4.77 6.16 -0.89
N VAL A 54 5.91 5.74 -0.33
CA VAL A 54 6.66 4.60 -0.88
C VAL A 54 5.92 3.28 -0.67
N SER A 55 5.24 3.12 0.46
CA SER A 55 4.44 1.93 0.73
C SER A 55 3.26 1.82 -0.23
N LEU A 56 2.55 2.91 -0.49
CA LEU A 56 1.48 2.95 -1.49
C LEU A 56 2.01 2.60 -2.88
N PHE A 57 3.14 3.15 -3.29
CA PHE A 57 3.76 2.86 -4.58
C PHE A 57 4.10 1.37 -4.73
N VAL A 58 4.76 0.79 -3.74
CA VAL A 58 5.18 -0.63 -3.77
C VAL A 58 3.98 -1.58 -3.71
N THR A 59 2.89 -1.19 -3.01
CA THR A 59 1.74 -2.07 -2.80
C THR A 59 0.60 -1.86 -3.80
N ALA A 60 0.56 -0.76 -4.54
CA ALA A 60 -0.47 -0.49 -5.54
C ALA A 60 -0.68 -1.63 -6.56
N PRO A 61 0.36 -2.28 -7.11
CA PRO A 61 0.18 -3.41 -8.01
C PRO A 61 -0.56 -4.59 -7.38
N TYR A 62 -0.33 -4.85 -6.10
CA TYR A 62 -0.98 -5.96 -5.38
C TYR A 62 -2.47 -5.68 -5.21
N ALA A 63 -2.84 -4.45 -4.85
CA ALA A 63 -4.23 -4.04 -4.77
C ALA A 63 -4.93 -4.14 -6.15
N ALA A 64 -4.27 -3.70 -7.22
CA ALA A 64 -4.81 -3.79 -8.57
C ALA A 64 -5.03 -5.24 -9.02
N ARG A 65 -4.09 -6.14 -8.74
CA ARG A 65 -4.20 -7.57 -9.07
C ARG A 65 -5.37 -8.26 -8.38
N GLU A 66 -5.76 -7.80 -7.20
CA GLU A 66 -6.92 -8.32 -6.47
C GLU A 66 -8.23 -7.71 -6.98
N LEU A 67 -8.23 -6.41 -7.27
CA LEU A 67 -9.45 -5.68 -7.66
C LEU A 67 -9.86 -5.96 -9.11
N ILE A 68 -8.93 -6.01 -10.05
CA ILE A 68 -9.22 -6.16 -11.48
C ILE A 68 -10.02 -7.43 -11.79
N PRO A 69 -9.64 -8.64 -11.31
CA PRO A 69 -10.42 -9.85 -11.55
C PRO A 69 -11.82 -9.79 -10.94
N LEU A 70 -11.95 -9.18 -9.75
CA LEU A 70 -13.24 -9.06 -9.06
C LEU A 70 -14.19 -8.14 -9.85
N MET A 71 -13.70 -7.01 -10.33
CA MET A 71 -14.47 -6.10 -11.18
C MET A 71 -14.84 -6.75 -12.51
N SER A 72 -13.92 -7.50 -13.11
CA SER A 72 -14.18 -8.21 -14.37
C SER A 72 -15.24 -9.31 -14.24
N GLN A 73 -15.35 -9.95 -13.09
CA GLN A 73 -16.38 -10.97 -12.83
C GLN A 73 -17.77 -10.37 -12.59
N GLN A 74 -17.86 -9.14 -12.11
CA GLN A 74 -19.15 -8.46 -11.90
C GLN A 74 -19.82 -8.06 -13.23
N GLY A 75 -19.03 -7.89 -14.30
CA GLY A 75 -19.53 -7.40 -15.58
C GLY A 75 -19.82 -5.90 -15.57
N THR A 76 -20.48 -5.42 -16.62
CA THR A 76 -20.83 -4.01 -16.85
C THR A 76 -22.33 -3.76 -16.97
N ASP A 77 -23.16 -4.77 -16.76
CA ASP A 77 -24.61 -4.72 -17.02
C ASP A 77 -25.30 -3.62 -16.21
N ASP A 78 -24.97 -3.49 -14.93
CA ASP A 78 -25.54 -2.45 -14.05
C ASP A 78 -25.10 -1.04 -14.47
N GLU A 79 -23.87 -0.90 -14.95
CA GLU A 79 -23.30 0.36 -15.42
C GLU A 79 -23.95 0.78 -16.75
N GLU A 80 -24.13 -0.18 -17.66
CA GLU A 80 -24.83 0.05 -18.95
C GLU A 80 -26.31 0.41 -18.72
N ALA A 81 -26.96 -0.25 -17.77
CA ALA A 81 -28.32 0.11 -17.38
C ALA A 81 -28.41 1.54 -16.82
N ALA A 82 -27.48 1.94 -15.97
CA ALA A 82 -27.41 3.29 -15.41
C ALA A 82 -27.20 4.35 -16.50
N LEU A 83 -26.31 4.09 -17.46
CA LEU A 83 -26.09 4.95 -18.61
C LEU A 83 -27.34 5.07 -19.48
N SER A 84 -28.06 3.96 -19.70
CA SER A 84 -29.31 3.96 -20.46
C SER A 84 -30.42 4.78 -19.82
N LEU A 85 -30.39 4.90 -18.49
CA LEU A 85 -31.29 5.75 -17.69
C LEU A 85 -30.86 7.21 -17.61
N GLY A 86 -29.75 7.58 -18.30
CA GLY A 86 -29.27 8.95 -18.40
C GLY A 86 -28.32 9.37 -17.27
N ALA A 87 -27.77 8.44 -16.50
CA ALA A 87 -26.76 8.75 -15.50
C ALA A 87 -25.47 9.25 -16.18
N ASN A 88 -24.88 10.32 -15.63
CA ASN A 88 -23.53 10.71 -16.04
C ASN A 88 -22.46 9.83 -15.37
N GLY A 89 -21.22 9.86 -15.87
CA GLY A 89 -20.13 8.99 -15.37
C GLY A 89 -19.85 9.13 -13.86
N PHE A 90 -20.02 10.33 -13.30
CA PHE A 90 -19.84 10.57 -11.86
C PHE A 90 -20.99 9.96 -11.04
N GLN A 91 -22.23 10.11 -11.49
CA GLN A 91 -23.40 9.48 -10.87
C GLN A 91 -23.32 7.96 -10.94
N MET A 92 -22.94 7.40 -12.09
CA MET A 92 -22.71 5.97 -12.28
C MET A 92 -21.67 5.45 -11.30
N PHE A 93 -20.50 6.12 -11.21
CA PHE A 93 -19.43 5.71 -10.29
C PHE A 93 -19.90 5.65 -8.83
N TRP A 94 -20.53 6.72 -8.33
CA TRP A 94 -20.91 6.81 -6.92
C TRP A 94 -22.10 5.95 -6.54
N HIS A 95 -23.07 5.75 -7.43
CA HIS A 95 -24.34 5.04 -7.11
C HIS A 95 -24.36 3.59 -7.57
N VAL A 96 -23.52 3.22 -8.54
CA VAL A 96 -23.49 1.87 -9.10
C VAL A 96 -22.14 1.21 -8.89
N THR A 97 -21.08 1.75 -9.49
CA THR A 97 -19.76 1.10 -9.47
C THR A 97 -19.20 0.96 -8.04
N LEU A 98 -19.14 2.06 -7.28
CA LEU A 98 -18.56 2.06 -5.94
C LEU A 98 -19.31 1.16 -4.93
N PRO A 99 -20.67 1.16 -4.86
CA PRO A 99 -21.39 0.21 -4.02
C PRO A 99 -21.15 -1.24 -4.41
N ASN A 100 -21.08 -1.54 -5.71
CA ASN A 100 -20.87 -2.90 -6.21
C ASN A 100 -19.48 -3.44 -5.83
N ILE A 101 -18.43 -2.60 -5.92
CA ILE A 101 -17.05 -3.01 -5.61
C ILE A 101 -16.64 -2.79 -4.16
N ARG A 102 -17.52 -2.26 -3.29
CA ARG A 102 -17.17 -1.88 -1.90
C ARG A 102 -16.50 -3.01 -1.11
N TRP A 103 -17.02 -4.23 -1.25
CA TRP A 103 -16.46 -5.39 -0.55
C TRP A 103 -15.10 -5.79 -1.12
N ALA A 104 -14.92 -5.68 -2.43
CA ALA A 104 -13.63 -5.88 -3.08
C ALA A 104 -12.60 -4.85 -2.60
N LEU A 105 -13.00 -3.58 -2.45
CA LEU A 105 -12.16 -2.51 -1.91
C LEU A 105 -11.75 -2.79 -0.46
N VAL A 106 -12.68 -3.19 0.41
CA VAL A 106 -12.38 -3.54 1.80
C VAL A 106 -11.40 -4.72 1.85
N TYR A 107 -11.64 -5.73 1.05
CA TYR A 107 -10.76 -6.89 0.96
C TYR A 107 -9.36 -6.52 0.46
N GLY A 108 -9.27 -5.76 -0.64
CA GLY A 108 -8.01 -5.25 -1.17
C GLY A 108 -7.26 -4.38 -0.15
N ALA A 109 -7.97 -3.54 0.61
CA ALA A 109 -7.38 -2.72 1.66
C ALA A 109 -6.79 -3.56 2.79
N VAL A 110 -7.48 -4.62 3.24
CA VAL A 110 -6.98 -5.53 4.29
C VAL A 110 -5.73 -6.27 3.81
N LEU A 111 -5.74 -6.78 2.57
CA LEU A 111 -4.57 -7.44 1.97
C LEU A 111 -3.37 -6.52 1.84
N THR A 112 -3.61 -5.32 1.30
CA THR A 112 -2.57 -4.31 1.13
C THR A 112 -1.99 -3.90 2.48
N ASN A 113 -2.84 -3.74 3.50
CA ASN A 113 -2.41 -3.41 4.85
C ASN A 113 -1.52 -4.52 5.44
N ALA A 114 -1.91 -5.79 5.29
CA ALA A 114 -1.08 -6.93 5.73
C ALA A 114 0.30 -6.94 5.04
N ARG A 115 0.35 -6.59 3.76
CA ARG A 115 1.58 -6.51 2.97
C ARG A 115 2.48 -5.36 3.43
N VAL A 116 1.88 -4.17 3.65
CA VAL A 116 2.61 -2.97 4.10
C VAL A 116 3.22 -3.15 5.49
N MET A 117 2.54 -3.84 6.41
CA MET A 117 3.04 -4.08 7.77
C MET A 117 4.39 -4.80 7.79
N GLY A 118 4.67 -5.67 6.81
CA GLY A 118 5.95 -6.37 6.66
C GLY A 118 6.95 -5.65 5.75
N GLU A 119 6.64 -4.45 5.24
CA GLU A 119 7.53 -3.75 4.32
C GLU A 119 8.77 -3.23 5.04
N PHE A 120 9.91 -3.71 4.59
CA PHE A 120 11.22 -3.33 5.11
C PHE A 120 12.05 -2.61 4.06
N GLY A 121 12.12 -3.15 2.85
CA GLY A 121 13.08 -2.73 1.83
C GLY A 121 12.99 -1.25 1.46
N ALA A 122 11.84 -0.81 0.97
CA ALA A 122 11.63 0.58 0.58
C ALA A 122 11.66 1.53 1.79
N VAL A 123 11.02 1.09 2.89
CA VAL A 123 10.91 1.89 4.12
C VAL A 123 12.29 2.10 4.77
N SER A 124 13.21 1.15 4.71
CA SER A 124 14.56 1.30 5.26
C SER A 124 15.35 2.47 4.64
N VAL A 125 15.09 2.77 3.38
CA VAL A 125 15.76 3.88 2.67
C VAL A 125 15.12 5.24 2.99
N VAL A 126 13.78 5.30 3.04
CA VAL A 126 13.07 6.60 3.11
C VAL A 126 12.75 7.06 4.52
N SER A 127 12.77 6.16 5.51
CA SER A 127 12.31 6.48 6.87
C SER A 127 13.34 7.19 7.73
N GLY A 128 14.63 6.93 7.51
CA GLY A 128 15.71 7.39 8.40
C GLY A 128 15.68 6.74 9.79
N SER A 129 14.80 5.78 10.04
CA SER A 129 14.69 4.98 11.28
C SER A 129 14.64 5.82 12.57
N ILE A 130 13.96 6.97 12.54
CA ILE A 130 13.88 7.89 13.68
C ILE A 130 12.94 7.30 14.73
N ARG A 131 13.47 7.02 15.92
CA ARG A 131 12.73 6.43 17.02
C ARG A 131 11.54 7.31 17.44
N GLY A 132 10.36 6.71 17.56
CA GLY A 132 9.12 7.42 17.93
C GLY A 132 8.47 8.22 16.80
N GLN A 133 9.06 8.25 15.58
CA GLN A 133 8.51 8.96 14.42
C GLN A 133 8.41 8.05 13.19
N THR A 134 9.52 7.56 12.68
CA THR A 134 9.59 6.82 11.42
C THR A 134 10.19 5.42 11.55
N ASN A 135 10.53 4.99 12.76
CA ASN A 135 11.03 3.64 13.01
C ASN A 135 9.86 2.65 13.03
N THR A 136 9.72 1.88 11.95
CA THR A 136 8.68 0.85 11.85
C THR A 136 9.11 -0.44 12.55
N LEU A 137 8.14 -1.34 12.83
CA LEU A 137 8.44 -2.58 13.54
C LEU A 137 9.45 -3.47 12.79
N PRO A 138 9.40 -3.66 11.46
CA PRO A 138 10.46 -4.36 10.71
C PRO A 138 11.84 -3.71 10.86
N LEU A 139 11.92 -2.38 10.85
CA LEU A 139 13.18 -1.67 11.07
C LEU A 139 13.70 -1.87 12.48
N GLN A 140 12.81 -1.83 13.48
CA GLN A 140 13.17 -2.08 14.87
C GLN A 140 13.71 -3.50 15.08
N ILE A 141 13.09 -4.50 14.43
CA ILE A 141 13.58 -5.90 14.47
C ILE A 141 15.02 -5.97 13.92
N ASN A 142 15.26 -5.33 12.77
CA ASN A 142 16.58 -5.31 12.15
C ASN A 142 17.61 -4.59 13.02
N GLN A 143 17.26 -3.47 13.63
CA GLN A 143 18.14 -2.73 14.54
C GLN A 143 18.51 -3.61 15.77
N LEU A 144 17.50 -4.18 16.43
CA LEU A 144 17.73 -5.04 17.59
C LEU A 144 18.61 -6.26 17.27
N PHE A 145 18.43 -6.83 16.09
CA PHE A 145 19.23 -7.95 15.61
C PHE A 145 20.69 -7.53 15.38
N ASN A 146 20.91 -6.39 14.73
CA ASN A 146 22.27 -5.85 14.49
C ASN A 146 22.96 -5.41 15.79
N ASP A 147 22.21 -4.99 16.79
CA ASP A 147 22.69 -4.64 18.13
C ASP A 147 22.95 -5.90 19.01
N PHE A 148 22.88 -7.10 18.42
CA PHE A 148 23.02 -8.39 19.12
C PHE A 148 21.99 -8.63 20.23
N ASN A 149 20.91 -7.86 20.28
CA ASN A 149 19.79 -8.08 21.17
C ASN A 149 18.78 -9.07 20.55
N VAL A 150 19.19 -10.33 20.48
CA VAL A 150 18.42 -11.40 19.83
C VAL A 150 17.07 -11.61 20.52
N THR A 151 17.03 -11.52 21.85
CA THR A 151 15.77 -11.67 22.61
C THR A 151 14.77 -10.57 22.28
N GLY A 152 15.23 -9.32 22.21
CA GLY A 152 14.40 -8.18 21.82
C GLY A 152 13.92 -8.28 20.37
N ALA A 153 14.81 -8.67 19.45
CA ALA A 153 14.46 -8.88 18.05
C ALA A 153 13.40 -9.99 17.89
N PHE A 154 13.55 -11.09 18.62
CA PHE A 154 12.58 -12.19 18.60
C PHE A 154 11.21 -11.77 19.17
N ALA A 155 11.18 -11.03 20.27
CA ALA A 155 9.94 -10.51 20.84
C ALA A 155 9.21 -9.57 19.88
N ALA A 156 9.95 -8.65 19.24
CA ALA A 156 9.38 -7.75 18.23
C ALA A 156 8.88 -8.48 16.98
N ALA A 157 9.63 -9.48 16.50
CA ALA A 157 9.21 -10.33 15.37
C ALA A 157 7.97 -11.16 15.71
N SER A 158 7.88 -11.70 16.93
CA SER A 158 6.69 -12.42 17.40
C SER A 158 5.46 -11.51 17.44
N THR A 159 5.62 -10.26 17.86
CA THR A 159 4.55 -9.27 17.85
C THR A 159 4.06 -9.00 16.42
N LEU A 160 4.98 -8.81 15.47
CA LEU A 160 4.62 -8.61 14.04
C LEU A 160 3.87 -9.83 13.49
N THR A 161 4.33 -11.03 13.82
CA THR A 161 3.69 -12.29 13.41
C THR A 161 2.28 -12.40 13.97
N LEU A 162 2.06 -12.07 15.24
CA LEU A 162 0.72 -12.06 15.84
C LEU A 162 -0.22 -11.08 15.13
N ILE A 163 0.25 -9.88 14.83
CA ILE A 163 -0.54 -8.89 14.08
C ILE A 163 -0.90 -9.43 12.68
N ALA A 164 0.06 -10.06 11.99
CA ALA A 164 -0.17 -10.67 10.69
C ALA A 164 -1.23 -11.80 10.76
N VAL A 165 -1.15 -12.68 11.76
CA VAL A 165 -2.14 -13.75 11.98
C VAL A 165 -3.53 -13.18 12.23
N VAL A 166 -3.65 -12.16 13.08
CA VAL A 166 -4.94 -11.49 13.34
C VAL A 166 -5.50 -10.88 12.05
N THR A 167 -4.65 -10.25 11.23
CA THR A 167 -5.07 -9.67 9.94
C THR A 167 -5.58 -10.75 8.97
N ILE A 168 -4.92 -11.92 8.92
CA ILE A 168 -5.35 -13.05 8.09
C ILE A 168 -6.70 -13.61 8.59
N ILE A 169 -6.90 -13.70 9.90
CA ILE A 169 -8.18 -14.14 10.48
C ILE A 169 -9.30 -13.16 10.10
N ILE A 170 -9.07 -11.86 10.22
CA ILE A 170 -10.03 -10.83 9.82
C ILE A 170 -10.36 -10.96 8.32
N LYS A 171 -9.33 -11.14 7.47
CA LYS A 171 -9.50 -11.39 6.04
C LYS A 171 -10.43 -12.59 5.80
N SER A 172 -10.13 -13.74 6.39
CA SER A 172 -10.92 -14.97 6.23
C SER A 172 -12.37 -14.79 6.68
N ALA A 173 -12.60 -14.08 7.77
CA ALA A 173 -13.94 -13.77 8.27
C ALA A 173 -14.72 -12.85 7.30
N LEU A 174 -14.06 -11.91 6.64
CA LEU A 174 -14.67 -11.05 5.61
C LEU A 174 -15.01 -11.83 4.34
N GLU A 175 -14.16 -12.77 3.92
CA GLU A 175 -14.42 -13.65 2.78
C GLU A 175 -15.64 -14.55 3.03
N SER A 176 -15.74 -15.14 4.21
CA SER A 176 -16.88 -16.00 4.59
C SER A 176 -18.22 -15.28 4.50
N ARG A 177 -18.28 -13.99 4.84
CA ARG A 177 -19.50 -13.18 4.76
C ARG A 177 -19.90 -12.79 3.33
N ARG A 178 -19.01 -12.98 2.36
CA ARG A 178 -19.27 -12.66 0.95
C ARG A 178 -19.95 -13.82 0.22
N HIS A 179 -19.72 -15.06 0.67
CA HIS A 179 -20.23 -16.28 0.03
C HIS A 179 -21.53 -16.82 0.67
N GLY A 180 -22.02 -16.19 1.71
CA GLY A 180 -23.33 -16.42 2.31
C GLY A 180 -24.30 -15.29 1.99
#